data_efba21a3ab377db2725440cc6aff17b3
#
_entry.id   efba21a3ab377db2725440cc6aff17b3
#
_cell.length_a   1.000
_cell.length_b   1.000
_cell.length_c   1.000
_cell.angle_alpha   90.00
_cell.angle_beta   90.00
_cell.angle_gamma   90.00
#
_symmetry.space_group_name_H-M   'P 1'
#
loop_
_entity.id
_entity.type
_entity.pdbx_description
1 polymer ?
#
loop_
_entity_poly.entity_id
_entity_poly.type
_entity_poly.pdbx_seq_one_letter_code
_entity_poly.pdbx_strand_id
1 'polypeptide(L)' 'MNTQRVKERMEDMHITVGMMAQELGMDPSTYYRKMQKNGDEFSALDLMVFKRVLKMDEKTALDFLLS' A
#
# COMPACT_ATOMS: atom_id res chain seq x y z
N MET A 1 -4.44 -7.95 2.42
CA MET A 1 -4.47 -6.48 2.55
C MET A 1 -5.89 -5.97 2.38
N ASN A 2 -6.28 -5.00 3.17
CA ASN A 2 -7.55 -4.31 2.95
C ASN A 2 -7.29 -3.17 1.95
N THR A 3 -7.45 -3.47 0.67
CA THR A 3 -7.10 -2.53 -0.40
C THR A 3 -7.95 -1.27 -0.38
N GLN A 4 -9.22 -1.39 0.03
CA GLN A 4 -10.11 -0.23 0.09
C GLN A 4 -9.64 0.76 1.17
N ARG A 5 -9.27 0.28 2.34
CA ARG A 5 -8.76 1.14 3.40
C ARG A 5 -7.42 1.78 3.04
N VAL A 6 -6.56 1.02 2.38
CA VAL A 6 -5.28 1.54 1.90
C VAL A 6 -5.52 2.66 0.89
N LYS A 7 -6.44 2.45 -0.04
CA LYS A 7 -6.80 3.47 -1.04
C LYS A 7 -7.34 4.73 -0.37
N GLU A 8 -8.26 4.57 0.58
CA GLU A 8 -8.84 5.71 1.29
C GLU A 8 -7.77 6.49 2.07
N ARG A 9 -6.85 5.79 2.72
CA ARG A 9 -5.77 6.45 3.44
C ARG A 9 -4.86 7.24 2.50
N MET A 10 -4.54 6.65 1.34
CA MET A 10 -3.75 7.36 0.33
C MET A 10 -4.46 8.64 -0.12
N GLU A 11 -5.77 8.56 -0.38
CA GLU A 11 -6.54 9.73 -0.77
C GLU A 11 -6.54 10.80 0.32
N ASP A 12 -6.73 10.40 1.57
CA ASP A 12 -6.72 11.33 2.71
C ASP A 12 -5.37 12.03 2.86
N MET A 13 -4.29 11.35 2.53
CA MET A 13 -2.94 11.88 2.64
C MET A 13 -2.44 12.51 1.35
N HIS A 14 -3.28 12.55 0.31
CA HIS A 14 -2.94 13.07 -1.01
C HIS A 14 -1.74 12.34 -1.63
N ILE A 15 -1.66 11.03 -1.40
CA ILE A 15 -0.62 10.19 -1.99
C ILE A 15 -1.21 9.50 -3.21
N THR A 16 -0.65 9.77 -4.38
CA THR A 16 -1.10 9.19 -5.64
C THR A 16 -0.51 7.79 -5.84
N VAL A 17 -1.12 7.03 -6.76
CA VAL A 17 -0.58 5.73 -7.14
C VAL A 17 0.84 5.87 -7.69
N GLY A 18 1.09 6.90 -8.50
CA GLY A 18 2.44 7.16 -9.02
C GLY A 18 3.46 7.36 -7.91
N MET A 19 3.10 8.11 -6.88
CA MET A 19 3.98 8.34 -5.73
C MET A 19 4.26 7.05 -4.97
N MET A 20 3.21 6.27 -4.70
CA MET A 20 3.37 5.00 -3.98
C MET A 20 4.18 4.00 -4.80
N ALA A 21 3.89 3.87 -6.09
CA ALA A 21 4.62 2.95 -6.96
C ALA A 21 6.12 3.31 -7.00
N GLN A 22 6.43 4.61 -7.07
CA GLN A 22 7.80 5.08 -7.03
C GLN A 22 8.50 4.65 -5.74
N GLU A 23 7.85 4.81 -4.61
CA GLU A 23 8.41 4.41 -3.31
C GLU A 23 8.61 2.89 -3.24
N LEU A 24 7.72 2.13 -3.88
CA LEU A 24 7.83 0.67 -3.94
C LEU A 24 8.84 0.20 -4.99
N GLY A 25 9.35 1.09 -5.83
CA GLY A 25 10.29 0.73 -6.88
C GLY A 25 9.65 -0.06 -8.03
N MET A 26 8.39 0.19 -8.34
CA MET A 26 7.69 -0.53 -9.40
C MET A 26 6.88 0.42 -10.27
N ASP A 27 6.48 -0.06 -11.47
CA ASP A 27 5.62 0.70 -12.35
C ASP A 27 4.20 0.77 -11.80
N PRO A 28 3.43 1.85 -12.09
CA PRO A 28 2.03 1.91 -11.71
C PRO A 28 1.21 0.72 -12.19
N SER A 29 1.49 0.21 -13.40
CA SER A 29 0.77 -0.96 -13.92
C SER A 29 0.98 -2.19 -13.06
N THR A 30 2.21 -2.41 -12.57
CA THR A 30 2.53 -3.50 -11.65
C THR A 30 1.81 -3.32 -10.32
N TYR A 31 1.79 -2.07 -9.82
CA TYR A 31 1.08 -1.73 -8.59
C TYR A 31 -0.41 -2.08 -8.71
N TYR A 32 -1.07 -1.63 -9.79
CA TYR A 32 -2.49 -1.92 -10.01
C TYR A 32 -2.77 -3.42 -10.08
N ARG A 33 -1.91 -4.16 -10.80
CA ARG A 33 -2.06 -5.61 -10.91
C ARG A 33 -2.01 -6.29 -9.55
N LYS A 34 -1.05 -5.88 -8.71
CA LYS A 34 -0.90 -6.45 -7.37
C LYS A 34 -2.08 -6.07 -6.46
N MET A 35 -2.59 -4.85 -6.59
CA MET A 35 -3.75 -4.42 -5.83
C MET A 35 -5.01 -5.19 -6.24
N GLN A 36 -5.17 -5.53 -7.51
CA GLN A 36 -6.30 -6.32 -7.99
C GLN A 36 -6.31 -7.73 -7.40
N LYS A 37 -5.17 -8.21 -6.91
CA LYS A 37 -5.05 -9.50 -6.23
C LYS A 37 -5.07 -9.32 -4.71
N ASN A 38 -5.78 -8.34 -4.24
CA ASN A 38 -5.92 -8.01 -2.82
C ASN A 38 -4.58 -7.69 -2.14
N GLY A 39 -3.58 -7.29 -2.93
CA GLY A 39 -2.26 -6.99 -2.41
C GLY A 39 -1.48 -8.20 -1.93
N ASP A 40 -1.94 -9.41 -2.24
CA ASP A 40 -1.31 -10.65 -1.75
C ASP A 40 0.09 -10.87 -2.33
N GLU A 41 0.39 -10.24 -3.47
CA GLU A 41 1.71 -10.37 -4.11
C GLU A 41 2.73 -9.34 -3.64
N PHE A 42 2.35 -8.42 -2.76
CA PHE A 42 3.32 -7.50 -2.18
C PHE A 42 4.20 -8.27 -1.17
N SER A 43 5.50 -8.02 -1.23
CA SER A 43 6.45 -8.64 -0.31
C SER A 43 6.36 -8.01 1.08
N ALA A 44 7.01 -8.63 2.06
CA ALA A 44 7.10 -8.06 3.40
C ALA A 44 7.78 -6.67 3.36
N LEU A 45 8.82 -6.52 2.52
CA LEU A 45 9.48 -5.22 2.35
C LEU A 45 8.56 -4.18 1.75
N ASP A 46 7.72 -4.58 0.79
CA ASP A 46 6.71 -3.69 0.22
C ASP A 46 5.72 -3.22 1.29
N LEU A 47 5.29 -4.11 2.16
CA LEU A 47 4.37 -3.76 3.25
C LEU A 47 5.01 -2.77 4.22
N MET A 48 6.31 -2.89 4.46
CA MET A 48 7.04 -1.92 5.28
C MET A 48 7.06 -0.53 4.62
N VAL A 49 7.14 -0.48 3.29
CA VAL A 49 7.06 0.78 2.56
C VAL A 49 5.67 1.41 2.73
N PHE A 50 4.61 0.63 2.59
CA PHE A 50 3.24 1.12 2.85
C PHE A 50 3.13 1.69 4.26
N LYS A 51 3.62 0.96 5.25
CA LYS A 51 3.57 1.40 6.64
C LYS A 51 4.27 2.74 6.82
N ARG A 52 5.46 2.88 6.26
CA ARG A 52 6.26 4.11 6.36
C ARG A 52 5.60 5.28 5.65
N VAL A 53 5.23 5.09 4.39
CA VAL A 53 4.68 6.17 3.56
C VAL A 53 3.33 6.64 4.09
N LEU A 54 2.50 5.71 4.54
CA LEU A 54 1.16 6.02 5.06
C LEU A 54 1.18 6.34 6.56
N LYS A 55 2.36 6.40 7.17
CA LYS A 55 2.54 6.79 8.57
C LYS A 55 1.65 6.01 9.52
N MET A 56 1.64 4.69 9.36
CA MET A 56 0.84 3.79 10.17
C MET A 56 1.63 3.32 11.39
N ASP A 57 0.95 3.23 12.54
CA ASP A 57 1.52 2.52 13.69
C ASP A 57 1.37 1.01 13.48
N GLU A 58 1.92 0.21 14.41
CA GLU A 58 1.88 -1.26 14.29
C GLU A 58 0.45 -1.78 14.16
N LYS A 59 -0.45 -1.30 14.99
CA LYS A 59 -1.84 -1.77 15.02
C LYS A 59 -2.55 -1.44 13.71
N THR A 60 -2.43 -0.22 13.24
CA THR A 60 -3.05 0.21 11.99
C THR A 60 -2.47 -0.57 10.82
N ALA A 61 -1.15 -0.79 10.80
CA ALA A 61 -0.50 -1.56 9.75
C ALA A 61 -1.01 -2.99 9.72
N LEU A 62 -1.16 -3.63 10.88
CA LEU A 62 -1.72 -4.99 10.95
C LEU A 62 -3.15 -5.02 10.40
N ASP A 63 -3.99 -4.04 10.78
CA ASP A 63 -5.37 -3.98 10.34
C ASP A 63 -5.49 -3.76 8.83
N PHE A 64 -4.66 -2.90 8.27
CA PHE A 64 -4.76 -2.52 6.85
C PHE A 64 -4.02 -3.49 5.93
N LEU A 65 -2.85 -3.95 6.35
CA LEU A 65 -1.94 -4.67 5.47
C LEU A 65 -1.98 -6.18 5.62
N LEU A 66 -2.32 -6.68 6.80
CA LEU A 66 -2.28 -8.12 7.09
C LEU A 66 -3.66 -8.74 7.36
N SER A 67 -4.71 -7.98 7.18
CA SER A 67 -6.06 -8.50 7.37
C SER A 67 -6.60 -9.23 6.14
#